data_60fd2112abe0d6178eff53fcddcd049f
#
_entry.id   60fd2112abe0d6178eff53fcddcd049f
#
_cell.length_a   1.000
_cell.length_b   1.000
_cell.length_c   1.000
_cell.angle_alpha   90.00
_cell.angle_beta   90.00
_cell.angle_gamma   90.00
#
_symmetry.space_group_name_H-M   'P 1'
#
loop_
_entity.id
_entity.type
_entity.pdbx_description
1 polymer ?
#
loop_
_entity_poly.entity_id
_entity_poly.type
_entity_poly.pdbx_seq_one_letter_code
_entity_poly.pdbx_strand_id
1 'polypeptide(L)'
;MITMKELGVPVRSWVPDWLGFCCIFIVILPVTMLNGSYTGSMLEVSNTLGTNSEDITMGYYAASAGMAIAYPIIPKVLAAVSVKFLLLIDLLLQFFLSWICARSQNADILIACSFAIGFLKGFLMLWFIRYAQKIFSAKNIRSEFYSYFYPLVYGGGQASMLVTAQLAYHYNWKYMYYFMMLLILVSVLFVIICFRHNRPIKSVPLSDLHIREMFIISVGLLMLIYVINYGKVLDWMASAKLCAYIVISPILIALFIWIQHHSKNPYVSLAPLFQPKAIVGYFYMMLVMFFSTSTTLLTNYLSIILKVDSTHTY
;
A
#
# COMPACT_ATOMS: atom_id res chain seq x y z
N MET A 1 5.28 25.50 -19.17
CA MET A 1 5.86 24.50 -18.24
C MET A 1 5.39 24.90 -16.84
N ILE A 2 4.68 24.02 -16.12
CA ILE A 2 4.14 24.33 -14.79
C ILE A 2 5.31 24.43 -13.82
N THR A 3 5.42 25.50 -13.05
CA THR A 3 6.50 25.68 -12.06
C THR A 3 6.17 24.98 -10.75
N MET A 4 7.18 24.55 -9.99
CA MET A 4 6.99 23.95 -8.67
C MET A 4 6.24 24.84 -7.68
N LYS A 5 6.35 26.16 -7.84
CA LYS A 5 5.61 27.16 -7.05
C LYS A 5 4.10 27.09 -7.33
N GLU A 6 3.71 26.95 -8.59
CA GLU A 6 2.29 26.82 -8.99
C GLU A 6 1.66 25.51 -8.48
N LEU A 7 2.45 24.45 -8.37
CA LEU A 7 2.01 23.18 -7.79
C LEU A 7 1.80 23.27 -6.29
N GLY A 8 2.35 24.28 -5.61
CA GLY A 8 2.30 24.41 -4.15
C GLY A 8 3.11 23.33 -3.42
N VAL A 9 4.10 22.72 -4.08
CA VAL A 9 5.03 21.78 -3.46
C VAL A 9 6.03 22.58 -2.64
N PRO A 10 6.28 22.24 -1.37
CA PRO A 10 7.21 22.97 -0.52
C PRO A 10 8.67 22.61 -0.86
N VAL A 11 9.12 22.93 -2.07
CA VAL A 11 10.50 22.75 -2.52
C VAL A 11 11.31 24.00 -2.21
N ARG A 12 12.62 23.83 -1.95
CA ARG A 12 13.54 24.96 -1.70
C ARG A 12 13.74 25.79 -2.98
N SER A 13 13.97 27.08 -2.83
CA SER A 13 14.07 28.03 -3.96
C SER A 13 15.27 27.80 -4.91
N TRP A 14 16.32 27.11 -4.45
CA TRP A 14 17.50 26.81 -5.26
C TRP A 14 17.34 25.56 -6.13
N VAL A 15 16.30 24.74 -5.85
CA VAL A 15 16.05 23.49 -6.58
C VAL A 15 15.39 23.83 -7.92
N PRO A 16 15.98 23.47 -9.06
CA PRO A 16 15.37 23.68 -10.37
C PRO A 16 14.12 22.81 -10.52
N ASP A 17 13.14 23.27 -11.29
CA ASP A 17 11.83 22.61 -11.44
C ASP A 17 11.96 21.14 -11.88
N TRP A 18 12.86 20.83 -12.81
CA TRP A 18 13.06 19.45 -13.27
C TRP A 18 13.52 18.51 -12.13
N LEU A 19 14.41 18.99 -11.25
CA LEU A 19 14.87 18.21 -10.10
C LEU A 19 13.75 18.03 -9.07
N GLY A 20 12.90 19.05 -8.89
CA GLY A 20 11.71 18.95 -8.05
C GLY A 20 10.71 17.90 -8.57
N PHE A 21 10.50 17.80 -9.90
CA PHE A 21 9.72 16.74 -10.51
C PHE A 21 10.34 15.36 -10.23
N CYS A 22 11.64 15.20 -10.45
CA CYS A 22 12.34 13.95 -10.14
C CYS A 22 12.17 13.55 -8.66
N CYS A 23 12.26 14.50 -7.72
CA CYS A 23 12.06 14.23 -6.30
C CYS A 23 10.68 13.65 -5.99
N ILE A 24 9.61 14.16 -6.60
CA ILE A 24 8.25 13.64 -6.41
C ILE A 24 8.17 12.18 -6.87
N PHE A 25 8.77 11.85 -8.01
CA PHE A 25 8.79 10.47 -8.53
C PHE A 25 9.66 9.54 -7.70
N ILE A 26 10.83 10.00 -7.23
CA ILE A 26 11.71 9.18 -6.39
C ILE A 26 11.04 8.82 -5.06
N VAL A 27 10.30 9.73 -4.46
CA VAL A 27 9.61 9.49 -3.19
C VAL A 27 8.51 8.43 -3.34
N ILE A 28 7.92 8.24 -4.54
CA ILE A 28 6.90 7.20 -4.76
C ILE A 28 7.50 5.80 -4.96
N LEU A 29 8.79 5.66 -5.28
CA LEU A 29 9.40 4.35 -5.54
C LEU A 29 9.16 3.32 -4.42
N PRO A 30 9.28 3.64 -3.11
CA PRO A 30 8.97 2.68 -2.06
C PRO A 30 7.54 2.16 -2.08
N VAL A 31 6.58 2.95 -2.59
CA VAL A 31 5.17 2.53 -2.71
C VAL A 31 4.99 1.48 -3.79
N THR A 32 5.70 1.61 -4.92
CA THR A 32 5.62 0.64 -6.01
C THR A 32 6.11 -0.75 -5.60
N MET A 33 7.01 -0.82 -4.62
CA MET A 33 7.51 -2.09 -4.08
C MET A 33 6.45 -2.92 -3.35
N LEU A 34 5.31 -2.33 -2.98
CA LEU A 34 4.25 -3.06 -2.26
C LEU A 34 3.80 -4.33 -3.00
N ASN A 35 3.54 -4.21 -4.29
CA ASN A 35 3.05 -5.33 -5.09
C ASN A 35 4.16 -6.31 -5.49
N GLY A 36 5.37 -5.79 -5.77
CA GLY A 36 6.49 -6.61 -6.23
C GLY A 36 7.13 -7.46 -5.13
N SER A 37 7.26 -6.92 -3.91
CA SER A 37 8.06 -7.54 -2.85
C SER A 37 7.57 -8.93 -2.41
N TYR A 38 6.28 -9.20 -2.50
CA TYR A 38 5.72 -10.45 -2.01
C TYR A 38 5.39 -11.45 -3.13
N THR A 39 4.86 -10.98 -4.25
CA THR A 39 4.38 -11.86 -5.32
C THR A 39 5.52 -12.43 -6.17
N GLY A 40 6.58 -11.64 -6.40
CA GLY A 40 7.72 -12.07 -7.22
C GLY A 40 8.65 -13.08 -6.55
N SER A 41 8.60 -13.24 -5.23
CA SER A 41 9.49 -14.11 -4.46
C SER A 41 8.77 -15.01 -3.46
N MET A 42 7.48 -15.29 -3.69
CA MET A 42 6.64 -16.03 -2.73
C MET A 42 7.19 -17.42 -2.43
N LEU A 43 7.62 -18.17 -3.43
CA LEU A 43 8.15 -19.52 -3.26
C LEU A 43 9.47 -19.53 -2.49
N GLU A 44 10.37 -18.63 -2.84
CA GLU A 44 11.68 -18.51 -2.18
C GLU A 44 11.55 -18.13 -0.71
N VAL A 45 10.61 -17.22 -0.40
CA VAL A 45 10.32 -16.79 0.99
C VAL A 45 9.70 -17.94 1.77
N SER A 46 8.65 -18.60 1.25
CA SER A 46 7.96 -19.69 1.93
C SER A 46 8.90 -20.88 2.19
N ASN A 47 9.70 -21.27 1.20
CA ASN A 47 10.68 -22.35 1.32
C ASN A 47 11.76 -22.05 2.37
N THR A 48 12.24 -20.81 2.41
CA THR A 48 13.31 -20.41 3.34
C THR A 48 12.82 -20.28 4.78
N LEU A 49 11.58 -19.80 4.96
CA LEU A 49 10.98 -19.65 6.28
C LEU A 49 10.32 -20.94 6.78
N GLY A 50 10.14 -21.96 5.92
CA GLY A 50 9.40 -23.17 6.25
C GLY A 50 7.91 -22.88 6.56
N THR A 51 7.35 -21.83 5.94
CA THR A 51 5.96 -21.41 6.12
C THR A 51 5.13 -21.72 4.88
N ASN A 52 3.81 -21.65 5.01
CA ASN A 52 2.92 -21.85 3.89
C ASN A 52 2.93 -20.60 2.96
N SER A 53 2.59 -20.80 1.69
CA SER A 53 2.41 -19.70 0.73
C SER A 53 1.33 -18.70 1.17
N GLU A 54 0.34 -19.18 1.91
CA GLU A 54 -0.75 -18.40 2.50
C GLU A 54 -0.24 -17.36 3.50
N ASP A 55 0.82 -17.66 4.25
CA ASP A 55 1.41 -16.69 5.20
C ASP A 55 2.01 -15.50 4.47
N ILE A 56 2.68 -15.74 3.34
CA ILE A 56 3.27 -14.69 2.52
C ILE A 56 2.17 -13.87 1.83
N THR A 57 1.15 -14.55 1.31
CA THR A 57 -0.03 -13.92 0.70
C THR A 57 -0.79 -13.07 1.71
N MET A 58 -0.92 -13.54 2.96
CA MET A 58 -1.51 -12.78 4.06
C MET A 58 -0.74 -11.48 4.33
N GLY A 59 0.59 -11.51 4.28
CA GLY A 59 1.42 -10.30 4.38
C GLY A 59 1.09 -9.27 3.31
N TYR A 60 0.94 -9.70 2.06
CA TYR A 60 0.54 -8.83 0.94
C TYR A 60 -0.86 -8.21 1.15
N TYR A 61 -1.84 -9.02 1.53
CA TYR A 61 -3.20 -8.53 1.79
C TYR A 61 -3.26 -7.63 3.03
N ALA A 62 -2.49 -7.93 4.07
CA ALA A 62 -2.39 -7.09 5.25
C ALA A 62 -1.83 -5.70 4.90
N ALA A 63 -0.80 -5.64 4.06
CA ALA A 63 -0.27 -4.36 3.58
C ALA A 63 -1.29 -3.57 2.76
N SER A 64 -2.04 -4.24 1.88
CA SER A 64 -3.11 -3.62 1.09
C SER A 64 -4.25 -3.09 1.98
N ALA A 65 -4.65 -3.85 3.00
CA ALA A 65 -5.63 -3.42 4.00
C ALA A 65 -5.14 -2.21 4.80
N GLY A 66 -3.88 -2.22 5.24
CA GLY A 66 -3.27 -1.08 5.94
C GLY A 66 -3.32 0.19 5.11
N MET A 67 -2.98 0.10 3.82
CA MET A 67 -3.04 1.24 2.89
C MET A 67 -4.48 1.76 2.70
N ALA A 68 -5.45 0.87 2.53
CA ALA A 68 -6.86 1.24 2.39
C ALA A 68 -7.41 1.97 3.64
N ILE A 69 -7.04 1.49 4.83
CA ILE A 69 -7.44 2.09 6.11
C ILE A 69 -6.79 3.44 6.34
N ALA A 70 -5.58 3.69 5.83
CA ALA A 70 -4.93 4.98 5.95
C ALA A 70 -5.64 6.10 5.17
N TYR A 71 -6.21 5.82 4.01
CA TYR A 71 -6.72 6.82 3.07
C TYR A 71 -7.66 7.88 3.67
N PRO A 72 -8.66 7.56 4.50
CA PRO A 72 -9.58 8.57 5.03
C PRO A 72 -8.94 9.59 5.98
N ILE A 73 -7.87 9.20 6.69
CA ILE A 73 -7.20 10.05 7.67
C ILE A 73 -6.15 10.97 7.04
N ILE A 74 -5.58 10.58 5.90
CA ILE A 74 -4.43 11.26 5.29
C ILE A 74 -4.70 12.73 4.98
N PRO A 75 -5.85 13.15 4.42
CA PRO A 75 -6.11 14.56 4.17
C PRO A 75 -6.09 15.42 5.45
N LYS A 76 -6.56 14.85 6.58
CA LYS A 76 -6.56 15.52 7.89
C LYS A 76 -5.13 15.67 8.41
N VAL A 77 -4.33 14.60 8.35
CA VAL A 77 -2.93 14.62 8.80
C VAL A 77 -2.07 15.53 7.93
N LEU A 78 -2.25 15.51 6.60
CA LEU A 78 -1.54 16.40 5.68
C LEU A 78 -1.85 17.90 5.92
N ALA A 79 -3.02 18.21 6.45
CA ALA A 79 -3.37 19.57 6.83
C ALA A 79 -2.76 19.98 8.18
N ALA A 80 -2.57 19.02 9.09
CA ALA A 80 -2.13 19.25 10.47
C ALA A 80 -0.61 19.26 10.65
N VAL A 81 0.13 18.58 9.76
CA VAL A 81 1.57 18.37 9.90
C VAL A 81 2.31 18.96 8.70
N SER A 82 3.54 19.44 8.91
CA SER A 82 4.37 19.88 7.80
C SER A 82 4.72 18.70 6.89
N VAL A 83 4.59 18.90 5.58
CA VAL A 83 4.82 17.84 4.56
C VAL A 83 6.19 17.21 4.70
N LYS A 84 7.24 18.03 4.86
CA LYS A 84 8.61 17.53 5.02
C LYS A 84 8.75 16.61 6.23
N PHE A 85 8.21 17.03 7.37
CA PHE A 85 8.30 16.26 8.62
C PHE A 85 7.52 14.94 8.52
N LEU A 86 6.31 15.00 7.92
CA LEU A 86 5.49 13.81 7.69
C LEU A 86 6.21 12.80 6.80
N LEU A 87 6.74 13.24 5.65
CA LEU A 87 7.46 12.38 4.73
C LEU A 87 8.71 11.74 5.36
N LEU A 88 9.46 12.51 6.17
CA LEU A 88 10.65 11.98 6.85
C LEU A 88 10.29 10.93 7.89
N ILE A 89 9.31 11.19 8.74
CA ILE A 89 8.87 10.21 9.75
C ILE A 89 8.33 8.97 9.07
N ASP A 90 7.49 9.14 8.07
CA ASP A 90 6.89 8.04 7.33
C ASP A 90 7.96 7.13 6.69
N LEU A 91 8.91 7.70 5.96
CA LEU A 91 10.00 6.97 5.34
C LEU A 91 10.93 6.29 6.37
N LEU A 92 11.27 6.98 7.47
CA LEU A 92 12.10 6.41 8.53
C LEU A 92 11.39 5.24 9.24
N LEU A 93 10.10 5.34 9.51
CA LEU A 93 9.33 4.24 10.08
C LEU A 93 9.26 3.05 9.11
N GLN A 94 9.03 3.29 7.81
CA GLN A 94 9.05 2.23 6.79
C GLN A 94 10.44 1.57 6.70
N PHE A 95 11.52 2.33 6.78
CA PHE A 95 12.88 1.80 6.82
C PHE A 95 13.07 0.86 8.02
N PHE A 96 12.68 1.30 9.20
CA PHE A 96 12.81 0.51 10.43
C PHE A 96 11.95 -0.77 10.40
N LEU A 97 10.71 -0.68 9.94
CA LEU A 97 9.84 -1.85 9.77
C LEU A 97 10.39 -2.83 8.72
N SER A 98 10.94 -2.32 7.63
CA SER A 98 11.59 -3.16 6.61
C SER A 98 12.83 -3.87 7.16
N TRP A 99 13.58 -3.20 8.03
CA TRP A 99 14.71 -3.80 8.72
C TRP A 99 14.28 -4.93 9.68
N ILE A 100 13.17 -4.75 10.41
CA ILE A 100 12.57 -5.80 11.24
C ILE A 100 12.16 -6.99 10.37
N CYS A 101 11.48 -6.75 9.24
CA CYS A 101 11.09 -7.80 8.30
C CYS A 101 12.30 -8.59 7.79
N ALA A 102 13.39 -7.91 7.41
CA ALA A 102 14.59 -8.56 6.92
C ALA A 102 15.28 -9.46 7.98
N ARG A 103 15.09 -9.14 9.27
CA ARG A 103 15.64 -9.90 10.41
C ARG A 103 14.70 -10.98 10.93
N SER A 104 13.41 -10.87 10.68
CA SER A 104 12.41 -11.79 11.21
C SER A 104 12.47 -13.15 10.51
N GLN A 105 12.20 -14.19 11.29
CA GLN A 105 11.94 -15.57 10.83
C GLN A 105 10.51 -16.01 11.13
N ASN A 106 9.70 -15.12 11.71
CA ASN A 106 8.33 -15.40 12.09
C ASN A 106 7.36 -14.74 11.13
N ALA A 107 6.47 -15.51 10.52
CA ALA A 107 5.47 -15.03 9.57
C ALA A 107 4.49 -14.02 10.21
N ASP A 108 4.11 -14.20 11.47
CA ASP A 108 3.19 -13.26 12.14
C ASP A 108 3.78 -11.85 12.27
N ILE A 109 5.10 -11.77 12.56
CA ILE A 109 5.81 -10.49 12.61
C ILE A 109 5.87 -9.87 11.21
N LEU A 110 6.10 -10.67 10.17
CA LEU A 110 6.09 -10.17 8.78
C LEU A 110 4.72 -9.63 8.40
N ILE A 111 3.64 -10.31 8.76
CA ILE A 111 2.25 -9.88 8.50
C ILE A 111 1.95 -8.56 9.23
N ALA A 112 2.28 -8.46 10.51
CA ALA A 112 2.05 -7.26 11.31
C ALA A 112 2.87 -6.05 10.79
N CYS A 113 4.14 -6.25 10.49
CA CYS A 113 4.99 -5.21 9.89
C CYS A 113 4.50 -4.82 8.50
N SER A 114 4.03 -5.77 7.70
CA SER A 114 3.47 -5.51 6.36
C SER A 114 2.22 -4.62 6.43
N PHE A 115 1.32 -4.89 7.38
CA PHE A 115 0.17 -4.03 7.64
C PHE A 115 0.61 -2.59 7.98
N ALA A 116 1.57 -2.42 8.89
CA ALA A 116 2.08 -1.11 9.27
C ALA A 116 2.80 -0.39 8.10
N ILE A 117 3.60 -1.11 7.32
CA ILE A 117 4.24 -0.56 6.10
C ILE A 117 3.17 -0.13 5.09
N GLY A 118 2.14 -0.94 4.88
CA GLY A 118 1.03 -0.60 4.00
C GLY A 118 0.31 0.67 4.44
N PHE A 119 0.02 0.78 5.73
CA PHE A 119 -0.59 1.97 6.33
C PHE A 119 0.24 3.24 6.06
N LEU A 120 1.55 3.19 6.28
CA LEU A 120 2.47 4.28 6.00
C LEU A 120 2.54 4.59 4.50
N LYS A 121 2.64 3.59 3.63
CA LYS A 121 2.62 3.79 2.17
C LYS A 121 1.38 4.51 1.66
N GLY A 122 0.25 4.37 2.33
CA GLY A 122 -0.96 5.14 2.03
C GLY A 122 -0.71 6.65 2.05
N PHE A 123 0.07 7.17 3.02
CA PHE A 123 0.43 8.59 3.10
C PHE A 123 1.25 9.05 1.90
N LEU A 124 2.28 8.30 1.53
CA LEU A 124 3.10 8.60 0.35
C LEU A 124 2.26 8.59 -0.94
N MET A 125 1.37 7.62 -1.08
CA MET A 125 0.53 7.46 -2.27
C MET A 125 -0.42 8.64 -2.45
N LEU A 126 -1.18 9.02 -1.42
CA LEU A 126 -2.10 10.17 -1.52
C LEU A 126 -1.37 11.50 -1.65
N TRP A 127 -0.21 11.65 -0.97
CA TRP A 127 0.64 12.80 -1.17
C TRP A 127 1.08 12.91 -2.63
N PHE A 128 1.54 11.81 -3.22
CA PHE A 128 1.94 11.76 -4.63
C PHE A 128 0.77 12.09 -5.57
N ILE A 129 -0.39 11.44 -5.40
CA ILE A 129 -1.58 11.67 -6.23
C ILE A 129 -1.96 13.15 -6.24
N ARG A 130 -1.93 13.81 -5.08
CA ARG A 130 -2.28 15.23 -4.95
C ARG A 130 -1.43 16.14 -5.84
N TYR A 131 -0.14 15.87 -5.97
CA TYR A 131 0.76 16.68 -6.79
C TYR A 131 0.85 16.18 -8.22
N ALA A 132 0.88 14.88 -8.42
CA ALA A 132 0.93 14.27 -9.74
C ALA A 132 -0.30 14.62 -10.59
N GLN A 133 -1.50 14.73 -9.99
CA GLN A 133 -2.69 15.17 -10.68
C GLN A 133 -2.51 16.55 -11.33
N LYS A 134 -1.87 17.48 -10.65
CA LYS A 134 -1.59 18.81 -11.17
C LYS A 134 -0.49 18.82 -12.25
N ILE A 135 0.45 17.88 -12.18
CA ILE A 135 1.55 17.74 -13.14
C ILE A 135 1.02 17.16 -14.46
N PHE A 136 0.26 16.06 -14.38
CA PHE A 136 -0.19 15.32 -15.56
C PHE A 136 -1.45 15.90 -16.21
N SER A 137 -2.23 16.73 -15.51
CA SER A 137 -3.44 17.33 -16.04
C SER A 137 -3.47 18.82 -15.77
N ALA A 138 -3.05 19.63 -16.76
CA ALA A 138 -3.08 21.09 -16.69
C ALA A 138 -4.51 21.65 -16.51
N LYS A 139 -5.53 20.93 -16.99
CA LYS A 139 -6.95 21.30 -16.90
C LYS A 139 -7.67 20.62 -15.72
N ASN A 140 -6.95 19.92 -14.83
CA ASN A 140 -7.54 19.12 -13.73
C ASN A 140 -8.59 18.07 -14.20
N ILE A 141 -8.43 17.54 -15.41
CA ILE A 141 -9.29 16.49 -15.94
C ILE A 141 -8.83 15.16 -15.37
N ARG A 142 -9.66 14.52 -14.54
CA ARG A 142 -9.32 13.28 -13.85
C ARG A 142 -8.98 12.12 -14.79
N SER A 143 -9.69 11.98 -15.91
CA SER A 143 -9.43 10.94 -16.91
C SER A 143 -8.03 11.05 -17.53
N GLU A 144 -7.59 12.26 -17.86
CA GLU A 144 -6.25 12.52 -18.37
C GLU A 144 -5.16 12.14 -17.35
N PHE A 145 -5.36 12.52 -16.09
CA PHE A 145 -4.45 12.12 -15.01
C PHE A 145 -4.32 10.60 -14.88
N TYR A 146 -5.44 9.88 -14.81
CA TYR A 146 -5.41 8.43 -14.61
C TYR A 146 -4.85 7.67 -15.79
N SER A 147 -4.92 8.21 -17.02
CA SER A 147 -4.32 7.58 -18.21
C SER A 147 -2.78 7.50 -18.14
N TYR A 148 -2.12 8.44 -17.44
CA TYR A 148 -0.67 8.40 -17.18
C TYR A 148 -0.34 7.70 -15.85
N PHE A 149 -1.16 7.89 -14.84
CA PHE A 149 -0.92 7.41 -13.49
C PHE A 149 -0.95 5.88 -13.39
N TYR A 150 -1.96 5.23 -13.97
CA TYR A 150 -2.07 3.76 -13.90
C TYR A 150 -0.93 3.04 -14.61
N PRO A 151 -0.52 3.38 -15.83
CA PRO A 151 0.66 2.78 -16.44
C PRO A 151 1.95 2.97 -15.64
N LEU A 152 2.13 4.15 -15.02
CA LEU A 152 3.29 4.43 -14.18
C LEU A 152 3.33 3.53 -12.93
N VAL A 153 2.23 3.46 -12.19
CA VAL A 153 2.16 2.66 -10.95
C VAL A 153 2.20 1.18 -11.26
N TYR A 154 1.45 0.74 -12.27
CA TYR A 154 1.43 -0.67 -12.68
C TYR A 154 2.78 -1.12 -13.26
N GLY A 155 3.37 -0.33 -14.14
CA GLY A 155 4.69 -0.60 -14.71
C GLY A 155 5.79 -0.58 -13.65
N GLY A 156 5.74 0.37 -12.70
CA GLY A 156 6.63 0.41 -11.54
C GLY A 156 6.49 -0.84 -10.65
N GLY A 157 5.27 -1.31 -10.44
CA GLY A 157 4.97 -2.56 -9.72
C GLY A 157 5.58 -3.77 -10.40
N GLN A 158 5.39 -3.93 -11.71
CA GLN A 158 5.96 -5.03 -12.49
C GLN A 158 7.50 -4.99 -12.51
N ALA A 159 8.09 -3.82 -12.72
CA ALA A 159 9.55 -3.66 -12.66
C ALA A 159 10.11 -4.03 -11.28
N SER A 160 9.43 -3.63 -10.20
CA SER A 160 9.80 -4.01 -8.84
C SER A 160 9.73 -5.52 -8.62
N MET A 161 8.70 -6.14 -9.16
CA MET A 161 8.49 -7.60 -9.08
C MET A 161 9.63 -8.35 -9.77
N LEU A 162 10.03 -7.93 -10.98
CA LEU A 162 11.18 -8.49 -11.69
C LEU A 162 12.48 -8.36 -10.87
N VAL A 163 12.77 -7.16 -10.37
CA VAL A 163 14.00 -6.92 -9.58
C VAL A 163 14.00 -7.75 -8.29
N THR A 164 12.88 -7.82 -7.58
CA THR A 164 12.80 -8.58 -6.32
C THR A 164 12.85 -10.08 -6.55
N ALA A 165 12.25 -10.60 -7.64
CA ALA A 165 12.37 -12.01 -8.02
C ALA A 165 13.83 -12.38 -8.33
N GLN A 166 14.53 -11.57 -9.12
CA GLN A 166 15.95 -11.78 -9.43
C GLN A 166 16.83 -11.76 -8.16
N LEU A 167 16.59 -10.82 -7.25
CA LEU A 167 17.33 -10.72 -5.99
C LEU A 167 17.07 -11.94 -5.08
N ALA A 168 15.82 -12.37 -4.98
CA ALA A 168 15.46 -13.54 -4.18
C ALA A 168 16.05 -14.84 -4.75
N TYR A 169 16.01 -15.01 -6.07
CA TYR A 169 16.52 -16.20 -6.75
C TYR A 169 18.05 -16.32 -6.66
N HIS A 170 18.78 -15.25 -7.00
CA HIS A 170 20.25 -15.30 -7.08
C HIS A 170 20.96 -15.19 -5.73
N TYR A 171 20.32 -14.58 -4.74
CA TYR A 171 20.96 -14.35 -3.44
C TYR A 171 20.12 -14.92 -2.29
N ASN A 172 19.16 -14.13 -1.78
CA ASN A 172 18.27 -14.50 -0.69
C ASN A 172 17.07 -13.56 -0.68
N TRP A 173 15.90 -14.05 -0.28
CA TRP A 173 14.68 -13.26 -0.18
C TRP A 173 14.83 -11.98 0.66
N LYS A 174 15.75 -11.94 1.64
CA LYS A 174 16.02 -10.75 2.48
C LYS A 174 16.54 -9.57 1.67
N TYR A 175 17.17 -9.82 0.52
CA TYR A 175 17.70 -8.75 -0.34
C TYR A 175 16.62 -7.88 -0.95
N MET A 176 15.40 -8.38 -1.07
CA MET A 176 14.27 -7.52 -1.50
C MET A 176 13.97 -6.42 -0.48
N TYR A 177 14.07 -6.72 0.84
CA TYR A 177 13.93 -5.70 1.89
C TYR A 177 15.12 -4.74 1.91
N TYR A 178 16.33 -5.22 1.70
CA TYR A 178 17.51 -4.37 1.61
C TYR A 178 17.43 -3.43 0.40
N PHE A 179 16.95 -3.90 -0.72
CA PHE A 179 16.68 -3.07 -1.90
C PHE A 179 15.61 -2.01 -1.61
N MET A 180 14.53 -2.38 -0.95
CA MET A 180 13.49 -1.44 -0.50
C MET A 180 14.07 -0.39 0.46
N MET A 181 14.89 -0.80 1.43
CA MET A 181 15.58 0.11 2.35
C MET A 181 16.50 1.08 1.63
N LEU A 182 17.21 0.63 0.60
CA LEU A 182 18.04 1.49 -0.26
C LEU A 182 17.19 2.57 -0.96
N LEU A 183 16.06 2.20 -1.56
CA LEU A 183 15.15 3.15 -2.19
C LEU A 183 14.57 4.15 -1.18
N ILE A 184 14.24 3.69 0.03
CA ILE A 184 13.78 4.57 1.11
C ILE A 184 14.88 5.55 1.51
N LEU A 185 16.13 5.12 1.66
CA LEU A 185 17.26 6.00 2.00
C LEU A 185 17.49 7.06 0.92
N VAL A 186 17.43 6.67 -0.36
CA VAL A 186 17.50 7.63 -1.47
C VAL A 186 16.37 8.64 -1.38
N SER A 187 15.14 8.18 -1.13
CA SER A 187 13.98 9.07 -0.95
C SER A 187 14.16 10.02 0.24
N VAL A 188 14.67 9.54 1.38
CA VAL A 188 14.98 10.37 2.56
C VAL A 188 15.99 11.46 2.23
N LEU A 189 17.08 11.12 1.52
CA LEU A 189 18.09 12.10 1.12
C LEU A 189 17.47 13.19 0.23
N PHE A 190 16.66 12.82 -0.77
CA PHE A 190 15.97 13.79 -1.61
C PHE A 190 14.99 14.67 -0.81
N VAL A 191 14.24 14.12 0.13
CA VAL A 191 13.34 14.89 1.00
C VAL A 191 14.13 15.87 1.87
N ILE A 192 15.26 15.48 2.44
CA ILE A 192 16.09 16.36 3.28
C ILE A 192 16.64 17.52 2.46
N ILE A 193 17.18 17.22 1.26
CA ILE A 193 17.88 18.17 0.40
C ILE A 193 16.90 19.13 -0.27
N CYS A 194 15.86 18.60 -0.93
CA CYS A 194 15.00 19.36 -1.83
C CYS A 194 13.81 20.04 -1.14
N PHE A 195 13.26 19.43 -0.05
CA PHE A 195 12.05 19.96 0.57
C PHE A 195 12.34 21.03 1.63
N ARG A 196 11.51 22.08 1.60
CA ARG A 196 11.50 23.14 2.62
C ARG A 196 10.49 22.77 3.73
N HIS A 197 10.81 23.14 4.96
CA HIS A 197 9.85 23.09 6.05
C HIS A 197 8.71 24.10 5.79
N ASN A 198 7.49 23.62 5.76
CA ASN A 198 6.29 24.47 5.66
C ASN A 198 5.50 24.41 6.97
N ARG A 199 4.81 25.50 7.29
CA ARG A 199 3.92 25.52 8.46
C ARG A 199 2.66 24.69 8.17
N PRO A 200 2.11 23.99 9.16
CA PRO A 200 0.82 23.31 9.02
C PRO A 200 -0.29 24.32 8.67
N ILE A 201 -1.25 23.89 7.89
CA ILE A 201 -2.35 24.73 7.40
C ILE A 201 -3.41 24.90 8.51
N LYS A 202 -3.67 23.84 9.28
CA LYS A 202 -4.73 23.79 10.29
C LYS A 202 -4.32 22.85 11.43
N SER A 203 -4.65 23.22 12.66
CA SER A 203 -4.58 22.29 13.79
C SER A 203 -5.78 21.33 13.71
N VAL A 204 -5.54 20.04 13.76
CA VAL A 204 -6.58 19.00 13.78
C VAL A 204 -6.55 18.35 15.16
N PRO A 205 -7.65 18.37 15.92
CA PRO A 205 -7.70 17.72 17.21
C PRO A 205 -7.60 16.19 17.05
N LEU A 206 -6.99 15.52 18.02
CA LEU A 206 -6.81 14.05 18.01
C LEU A 206 -8.15 13.28 17.92
N SER A 207 -9.23 13.86 18.44
CA SER A 207 -10.58 13.29 18.33
C SER A 207 -11.04 13.08 16.89
N ASP A 208 -10.61 13.96 15.96
CA ASP A 208 -10.99 13.88 14.55
C ASP A 208 -10.18 12.82 13.77
N LEU A 209 -9.21 12.19 14.39
CA LEU A 209 -8.44 11.09 13.81
C LEU A 209 -9.18 9.75 13.85
N HIS A 210 -10.29 9.65 14.62
CA HIS A 210 -11.16 8.47 14.67
C HIS A 210 -10.41 7.14 14.90
N ILE A 211 -9.41 7.14 15.80
CA ILE A 211 -8.52 5.99 16.06
C ILE A 211 -9.31 4.73 16.42
N ARG A 212 -10.41 4.89 17.19
CA ARG A 212 -11.26 3.76 17.60
C ARG A 212 -11.92 3.08 16.38
N GLU A 213 -12.51 3.88 15.50
CA GLU A 213 -13.17 3.42 14.29
C GLU A 213 -12.17 2.76 13.33
N MET A 214 -11.00 3.36 13.19
CA MET A 214 -9.88 2.82 12.43
C MET A 214 -9.43 1.46 12.97
N PHE A 215 -9.35 1.30 14.29
CA PHE A 215 -8.99 0.02 14.92
C PHE A 215 -10.05 -1.06 14.67
N ILE A 216 -11.34 -0.74 14.83
CA ILE A 216 -12.45 -1.67 14.61
C ILE A 216 -12.44 -2.21 13.18
N ILE A 217 -12.34 -1.32 12.18
CA ILE A 217 -12.31 -1.76 10.76
C ILE A 217 -11.03 -2.51 10.42
N SER A 218 -9.88 -2.15 11.01
CA SER A 218 -8.62 -2.85 10.79
C SER A 218 -8.71 -4.30 11.25
N VAL A 219 -9.18 -4.54 12.46
CA VAL A 219 -9.34 -5.89 13.01
C VAL A 219 -10.37 -6.68 12.21
N GLY A 220 -11.53 -6.07 11.89
CA GLY A 220 -12.58 -6.71 11.11
C GLY A 220 -12.10 -7.13 9.72
N LEU A 221 -11.37 -6.26 9.01
CA LEU A 221 -10.83 -6.57 7.67
C LEU A 221 -9.71 -7.61 7.73
N LEU A 222 -8.79 -7.53 8.69
CA LEU A 222 -7.72 -8.53 8.81
C LEU A 222 -8.28 -9.91 9.14
N MET A 223 -9.29 -10.01 10.01
CA MET A 223 -9.98 -11.27 10.29
C MET A 223 -10.69 -11.81 9.04
N LEU A 224 -11.38 -10.97 8.28
CA LEU A 224 -12.04 -11.35 7.03
C LEU A 224 -11.05 -11.89 6.00
N ILE A 225 -9.95 -11.17 5.81
CA ILE A 225 -8.86 -11.57 4.91
C ILE A 225 -8.26 -12.90 5.36
N TYR A 226 -8.05 -13.07 6.66
CA TYR A 226 -7.56 -14.33 7.22
C TYR A 226 -8.49 -15.51 6.88
N VAL A 227 -9.80 -15.34 7.04
CA VAL A 227 -10.79 -16.36 6.70
C VAL A 227 -10.69 -16.76 5.23
N ILE A 228 -10.64 -15.78 4.34
CA ILE A 228 -10.59 -16.03 2.89
C ILE A 228 -9.26 -16.71 2.50
N ASN A 229 -8.16 -16.28 3.08
CA ASN A 229 -6.82 -16.76 2.74
C ASN A 229 -6.54 -18.17 3.26
N TYR A 230 -6.92 -18.46 4.51
CA TYR A 230 -6.63 -19.74 5.17
C TYR A 230 -7.80 -20.74 5.12
N GLY A 231 -8.96 -20.34 4.62
CA GLY A 231 -10.15 -21.19 4.65
C GLY A 231 -9.93 -22.57 4.07
N LYS A 232 -9.28 -22.68 2.91
CA LYS A 232 -8.96 -23.95 2.23
C LYS A 232 -7.95 -24.78 3.02
N VAL A 233 -6.90 -24.17 3.56
CA VAL A 233 -5.81 -24.86 4.27
C VAL A 233 -6.27 -25.40 5.62
N LEU A 234 -7.19 -24.71 6.28
CA LEU A 234 -7.72 -25.06 7.59
C LEU A 234 -9.09 -25.76 7.53
N ASP A 235 -9.47 -26.28 6.35
CA ASP A 235 -10.74 -26.96 6.12
C ASP A 235 -11.98 -26.22 6.64
N TRP A 236 -12.02 -24.91 6.43
CA TRP A 236 -13.13 -24.01 6.76
C TRP A 236 -13.66 -24.21 8.18
N MET A 237 -14.72 -25.00 8.34
CA MET A 237 -15.42 -25.23 9.61
C MET A 237 -14.70 -26.17 10.59
N ALA A 238 -13.63 -26.83 10.20
CA ALA A 238 -12.88 -27.73 11.06
C ALA A 238 -12.02 -26.99 12.10
N SER A 239 -11.63 -25.74 11.79
CA SER A 239 -10.82 -24.90 12.69
C SER A 239 -11.70 -24.00 13.56
N ALA A 240 -11.63 -24.20 14.90
CA ALA A 240 -12.34 -23.32 15.86
C ALA A 240 -11.95 -21.85 15.72
N LYS A 241 -10.67 -21.57 15.43
CA LYS A 241 -10.16 -20.22 15.19
C LYS A 241 -10.82 -19.58 13.95
N LEU A 242 -10.95 -20.36 12.88
CA LEU A 242 -11.56 -19.88 11.63
C LEU A 242 -13.05 -19.62 11.82
N CYS A 243 -13.77 -20.55 12.49
CA CYS A 243 -15.18 -20.38 12.83
C CYS A 243 -15.42 -19.10 13.65
N ALA A 244 -14.57 -18.82 14.64
CA ALA A 244 -14.66 -17.59 15.42
C ALA A 244 -14.49 -16.36 14.53
N TYR A 245 -13.52 -16.35 13.61
CA TYR A 245 -13.27 -15.20 12.71
C TYR A 245 -14.39 -15.03 11.67
N ILE A 246 -15.00 -16.10 11.17
CA ILE A 246 -16.18 -16.06 10.28
C ILE A 246 -17.35 -15.32 10.94
N VAL A 247 -17.52 -15.48 12.27
CA VAL A 247 -18.60 -14.80 13.01
C VAL A 247 -18.19 -13.39 13.42
N ILE A 248 -17.00 -13.21 13.97
CA ILE A 248 -16.56 -11.93 14.54
C ILE A 248 -16.32 -10.87 13.46
N SER A 249 -15.72 -11.24 12.32
CA SER A 249 -15.36 -10.27 11.29
C SER A 249 -16.57 -9.50 10.71
N PRO A 250 -17.68 -10.16 10.30
CA PRO A 250 -18.85 -9.41 9.81
C PRO A 250 -19.53 -8.59 10.91
N ILE A 251 -19.48 -9.03 12.16
CA ILE A 251 -20.00 -8.26 13.30
C ILE A 251 -19.22 -6.96 13.47
N LEU A 252 -17.88 -7.01 13.43
CA LEU A 252 -17.03 -5.82 13.53
C LEU A 252 -17.23 -4.87 12.35
N ILE A 253 -17.37 -5.39 11.14
CA ILE A 253 -17.64 -4.58 9.94
C ILE A 253 -19.04 -3.93 10.04
N ALA A 254 -20.05 -4.68 10.47
CA ALA A 254 -21.40 -4.16 10.68
C ALA A 254 -21.43 -3.08 11.78
N LEU A 255 -20.70 -3.32 12.88
CA LEU A 255 -20.54 -2.34 13.96
C LEU A 255 -19.86 -1.05 13.44
N PHE A 256 -18.81 -1.18 12.63
CA PHE A 256 -18.16 -0.03 11.99
C PHE A 256 -19.15 0.75 11.10
N ILE A 257 -19.90 0.08 10.23
CA ILE A 257 -20.90 0.70 9.35
C ILE A 257 -21.97 1.41 10.18
N TRP A 258 -22.44 0.78 11.25
CA TRP A 258 -23.43 1.37 12.15
C TRP A 258 -22.91 2.65 12.82
N ILE A 259 -21.65 2.62 13.34
CA ILE A 259 -21.00 3.80 13.94
C ILE A 259 -20.87 4.93 12.90
N GLN A 260 -20.45 4.60 11.66
CA GLN A 260 -20.30 5.60 10.59
C GLN A 260 -21.63 6.25 10.23
N HIS A 261 -22.72 5.47 10.19
CA HIS A 261 -24.05 5.99 9.85
C HIS A 261 -24.60 6.95 10.89
N HIS A 262 -24.32 6.72 12.19
CA HIS A 262 -24.82 7.53 13.29
C HIS A 262 -23.89 8.67 13.70
N SER A 263 -22.68 8.72 13.18
CA SER A 263 -21.70 9.77 13.51
C SER A 263 -21.98 11.07 12.76
N LYS A 264 -21.96 12.20 13.46
CA LYS A 264 -22.04 13.54 12.86
C LYS A 264 -20.80 13.88 12.02
N ASN A 265 -19.63 13.33 12.39
CA ASN A 265 -18.37 13.50 11.67
C ASN A 265 -17.78 12.10 11.43
N PRO A 266 -18.23 11.39 10.39
CA PRO A 266 -17.79 10.01 10.16
C PRO A 266 -16.33 9.94 9.72
N TYR A 267 -15.65 8.83 10.05
CA TYR A 267 -14.32 8.51 9.56
C TYR A 267 -14.33 8.37 8.03
N VAL A 268 -15.32 7.66 7.49
CA VAL A 268 -15.58 7.51 6.05
C VAL A 268 -17.04 7.86 5.77
N SER A 269 -17.26 8.76 4.82
CA SER A 269 -18.62 9.00 4.32
C SER A 269 -19.05 7.82 3.46
N LEU A 270 -20.10 7.11 3.88
CA LEU A 270 -20.64 5.96 3.14
C LEU A 270 -21.57 6.37 1.99
N ALA A 271 -22.11 7.60 2.01
CA ALA A 271 -23.05 8.06 1.00
C ALA A 271 -22.54 7.95 -0.46
N PRO A 272 -21.27 8.28 -0.79
CA PRO A 272 -20.78 8.13 -2.15
C PRO A 272 -20.71 6.67 -2.62
N LEU A 273 -20.59 5.70 -1.72
CA LEU A 273 -20.49 4.28 -2.06
C LEU A 273 -21.78 3.72 -2.66
N PHE A 274 -22.94 4.27 -2.26
CA PHE A 274 -24.25 3.82 -2.71
C PHE A 274 -24.77 4.58 -3.94
N GLN A 275 -23.97 5.48 -4.52
CA GLN A 275 -24.37 6.14 -5.76
C GLN A 275 -24.38 5.16 -6.93
N PRO A 276 -25.39 5.17 -7.83
CA PRO A 276 -25.48 4.23 -8.95
C PRO A 276 -24.24 4.21 -9.84
N LYS A 277 -23.65 5.38 -10.10
CA LYS A 277 -22.40 5.50 -10.88
C LYS A 277 -21.19 4.85 -10.19
N ALA A 278 -21.14 4.91 -8.86
CA ALA A 278 -20.07 4.27 -8.09
C ALA A 278 -20.24 2.74 -8.09
N ILE A 279 -21.47 2.24 -7.95
CA ILE A 279 -21.75 0.79 -8.00
C ILE A 279 -21.33 0.20 -9.35
N VAL A 280 -21.65 0.87 -10.45
CA VAL A 280 -21.20 0.46 -11.79
C VAL A 280 -19.66 0.47 -11.88
N GLY A 281 -19.02 1.49 -11.33
CA GLY A 281 -17.56 1.56 -11.26
C GLY A 281 -16.93 0.40 -10.47
N TYR A 282 -17.50 0.03 -9.32
CA TYR A 282 -17.05 -1.12 -8.53
C TYR A 282 -17.23 -2.44 -9.27
N PHE A 283 -18.34 -2.60 -9.99
CA PHE A 283 -18.55 -3.79 -10.82
C PHE A 283 -17.47 -3.93 -11.89
N TYR A 284 -17.17 -2.86 -12.63
CA TYR A 284 -16.06 -2.88 -13.59
C TYR A 284 -14.71 -3.14 -12.93
N MET A 285 -14.43 -2.55 -11.79
CA MET A 285 -13.20 -2.79 -11.04
C MET A 285 -13.10 -4.25 -10.59
N MET A 286 -14.20 -4.85 -10.13
CA MET A 286 -14.26 -6.27 -9.77
C MET A 286 -13.96 -7.16 -10.98
N LEU A 287 -14.52 -6.85 -12.16
CA LEU A 287 -14.21 -7.58 -13.39
C LEU A 287 -12.73 -7.48 -13.76
N VAL A 288 -12.16 -6.27 -13.73
CA VAL A 288 -10.72 -6.07 -14.02
C VAL A 288 -9.85 -6.88 -13.05
N MET A 289 -10.17 -6.88 -11.75
CA MET A 289 -9.44 -7.68 -10.76
C MET A 289 -9.60 -9.19 -10.99
N PHE A 290 -10.80 -9.63 -11.36
CA PHE A 290 -11.05 -11.03 -11.70
C PHE A 290 -10.17 -11.49 -12.89
N PHE A 291 -10.13 -10.71 -13.96
CA PHE A 291 -9.26 -11.02 -15.11
C PHE A 291 -7.76 -10.88 -14.78
N SER A 292 -7.38 -9.94 -13.93
CA SER A 292 -5.99 -9.81 -13.46
C SER A 292 -5.50 -11.05 -12.71
N THR A 293 -6.40 -11.77 -12.03
CA THR A 293 -6.05 -13.02 -11.33
C THR A 293 -5.64 -14.14 -12.31
N SER A 294 -6.08 -14.08 -13.57
CA SER A 294 -5.68 -15.05 -14.59
C SER A 294 -4.18 -15.06 -14.86
N THR A 295 -3.52 -13.92 -14.74
CA THR A 295 -2.05 -13.83 -14.88
C THR A 295 -1.34 -14.59 -13.77
N THR A 296 -1.83 -14.51 -12.53
CA THR A 296 -1.30 -15.26 -11.39
C THR A 296 -1.49 -16.78 -11.56
N LEU A 297 -2.62 -17.20 -12.11
CA LEU A 297 -2.86 -18.61 -12.44
C LEU A 297 -1.86 -19.10 -13.51
N LEU A 298 -1.60 -18.29 -14.53
CA LEU A 298 -0.64 -18.61 -15.58
C LEU A 298 0.79 -18.74 -15.02
N THR A 299 1.23 -17.79 -14.19
CA THR A 299 2.57 -17.86 -13.55
C THR A 299 2.71 -19.08 -12.65
N ASN A 300 1.68 -19.40 -11.86
CA ASN A 300 1.66 -20.62 -11.04
C ASN A 300 1.70 -21.90 -11.89
N TYR A 301 0.97 -21.94 -13.00
CA TYR A 301 1.01 -23.08 -13.94
C TYR A 301 2.42 -23.26 -14.53
N LEU A 302 3.04 -22.19 -14.99
CA LEU A 302 4.40 -22.20 -15.54
C LEU A 302 5.43 -22.67 -14.50
N SER A 303 5.37 -22.16 -13.27
CA SER A 303 6.35 -22.47 -12.23
C SER A 303 6.17 -23.86 -11.63
N ILE A 304 4.92 -24.29 -11.35
CA ILE A 304 4.63 -25.53 -10.62
C ILE A 304 4.56 -26.73 -11.58
N ILE A 305 3.85 -26.58 -12.71
CA ILE A 305 3.59 -27.72 -13.64
C ILE A 305 4.69 -27.83 -14.67
N LEU A 306 5.06 -26.74 -15.33
CA LEU A 306 6.11 -26.75 -16.35
C LEU A 306 7.52 -26.58 -15.76
N LYS A 307 7.64 -26.34 -14.44
CA LYS A 307 8.91 -26.13 -13.71
C LYS A 307 9.81 -25.07 -14.34
N VAL A 308 9.20 -24.07 -14.94
CA VAL A 308 9.92 -22.90 -15.47
C VAL A 308 10.42 -22.08 -14.29
N ASP A 309 11.67 -21.65 -14.34
CA ASP A 309 12.28 -20.82 -13.32
C ASP A 309 11.50 -19.53 -13.06
N SER A 310 11.48 -19.09 -11.80
CA SER A 310 10.83 -17.82 -11.40
C SER A 310 11.35 -16.61 -12.19
N THR A 311 12.61 -16.67 -12.65
CA THR A 311 13.23 -15.64 -13.50
C THR A 311 12.69 -15.58 -14.93
N HIS A 312 12.10 -16.67 -15.44
CA HIS A 312 11.53 -16.79 -16.79
C HIS A 312 10.00 -16.76 -16.79
N THR A 313 9.35 -16.74 -15.61
CA THR A 313 7.89 -16.65 -15.47
C THR A 313 7.38 -15.21 -15.42
N TYR A 314 8.24 -14.26 -15.24
CA TYR A 314 8.01 -12.82 -15.22
C TYR A 314 8.84 -12.17 -16.32
#